data_d400d41fea8cf67a738b3c8982a58679
#
_entry.id   d400d41fea8cf67a738b3c8982a58679
#
_cell.length_a   1.000
_cell.length_b   1.000
_cell.length_c   1.000
_cell.angle_alpha   90.00
_cell.angle_beta   90.00
_cell.angle_gamma   90.00
#
_symmetry.space_group_name_H-M   'P 1'
#
loop_
_entity.id
_entity.type
_entity.pdbx_description
1 polymer ?
#
loop_
_entity_poly.entity_id
_entity_poly.type
_entity_poly.pdbx_seq_one_letter_code
_entity_poly.pdbx_strand_id
1 'polypeptide(L)'
;MANDSKRKLRIATIVYWVLLLYILTALVWWSFSLLQQNKEIHELKKEGLNPAQMDYVQQVKQIEAQQLRGVYKYVGEGSAFLLLIFVGAVFIYRSVRRQFNLQQQQQNFVMAITHELKTPIAVSRLNLETMQKYNLEEEKRKKLLQATLQETLRLDTLINNILISSQLEGNAYSISKDELDFSELVKDVVKGFQSRYPDRMIVADISAEVELEGDTMLLKLLLSNLLENANKYSPKEKSIVLRLWKEAGKILLEVADEGCGIPSEEKKAVFQKFYRVGNEQTRTTQGTGLGLYICKRLAKEHNGDILIKDNQPTGSKFIVQFYTP
;
A
#
# COMPACT_ATOMS: atom_id res chain seq x y z
N MET A 1 11.97 1.77 -20.46
CA MET A 1 12.23 1.17 -19.15
C MET A 1 11.08 0.29 -18.63
N ALA A 2 9.81 0.72 -18.61
CA ALA A 2 8.68 -0.12 -18.15
C ALA A 2 8.46 -1.43 -18.95
N ASN A 3 8.76 -1.41 -20.23
CA ASN A 3 8.61 -2.57 -21.11
C ASN A 3 9.71 -3.66 -20.87
N ASP A 4 10.91 -3.22 -20.51
CA ASP A 4 12.04 -4.12 -20.20
C ASP A 4 11.84 -4.83 -18.85
N SER A 5 11.31 -4.15 -17.87
CA SER A 5 10.96 -4.70 -16.56
C SER A 5 9.84 -5.75 -16.64
N LYS A 6 8.78 -5.49 -17.43
CA LYS A 6 7.70 -6.47 -17.72
C LYS A 6 8.23 -7.69 -18.46
N ARG A 7 9.19 -7.51 -19.38
CA ARG A 7 9.83 -8.60 -20.12
C ARG A 7 10.66 -9.50 -19.20
N LYS A 8 11.49 -8.91 -18.31
CA LYS A 8 12.28 -9.63 -17.32
C LYS A 8 11.40 -10.45 -16.36
N LEU A 9 10.31 -9.85 -15.86
CA LEU A 9 9.35 -10.60 -15.02
C LEU A 9 8.72 -11.77 -15.76
N ARG A 10 8.29 -11.58 -17.01
CA ARG A 10 7.71 -12.66 -17.83
C ARG A 10 8.70 -13.80 -18.03
N ILE A 11 9.98 -13.49 -18.33
CA ILE A 11 11.02 -14.48 -18.49
C ILE A 11 11.27 -15.23 -17.16
N ALA A 12 11.41 -14.52 -16.06
CA ALA A 12 11.59 -15.13 -14.73
C ALA A 12 10.41 -16.03 -14.36
N THR A 13 9.18 -15.61 -14.65
CA THR A 13 7.98 -16.41 -14.41
C THR A 13 7.95 -17.67 -15.28
N ILE A 14 8.32 -17.58 -16.55
CA ILE A 14 8.40 -18.75 -17.45
C ILE A 14 9.46 -19.74 -16.95
N VAL A 15 10.67 -19.25 -16.63
CA VAL A 15 11.75 -20.09 -16.09
C VAL A 15 11.31 -20.79 -14.79
N TYR A 16 10.65 -20.05 -13.89
CA TYR A 16 10.12 -20.62 -12.66
C TYR A 16 9.12 -21.75 -12.91
N TRP A 17 8.16 -21.58 -13.82
CA TRP A 17 7.17 -22.59 -14.14
C TRP A 17 7.79 -23.81 -14.83
N VAL A 18 8.79 -23.60 -15.70
CA VAL A 18 9.52 -24.70 -16.37
C VAL A 18 10.30 -25.53 -15.34
N LEU A 19 11.02 -24.88 -14.42
CA LEU A 19 11.75 -25.57 -13.36
C LEU A 19 10.79 -26.30 -12.41
N LEU A 20 9.69 -25.70 -12.03
CA LEU A 20 8.68 -26.35 -11.19
C LEU A 20 8.08 -27.59 -11.88
N LEU A 21 7.75 -27.50 -13.16
CA LEU A 21 7.25 -28.62 -13.95
C LEU A 21 8.29 -29.75 -14.02
N TYR A 22 9.56 -29.41 -14.23
CA TYR A 22 10.65 -30.39 -14.23
C TYR A 22 10.78 -31.14 -12.89
N ILE A 23 10.74 -30.37 -11.78
CA ILE A 23 10.81 -30.96 -10.42
C ILE A 23 9.62 -31.89 -10.17
N LEU A 24 8.41 -31.47 -10.54
CA LEU A 24 7.20 -32.29 -10.37
C LEU A 24 7.24 -33.56 -11.21
N THR A 25 7.66 -33.48 -12.48
CA THR A 25 7.77 -34.65 -13.34
C THR A 25 8.83 -35.61 -12.84
N ALA A 26 9.98 -35.11 -12.39
CA ALA A 26 11.06 -35.93 -11.81
C ALA A 26 10.60 -36.67 -10.53
N LEU A 27 9.84 -35.96 -9.68
CA LEU A 27 9.32 -36.51 -8.41
C LEU A 27 8.27 -37.60 -8.66
N VAL A 28 7.37 -37.38 -9.61
CA VAL A 28 6.37 -38.38 -10.03
C VAL A 28 7.06 -39.61 -10.61
N TRP A 29 8.05 -39.43 -11.51
CA TRP A 29 8.82 -40.52 -12.09
C TRP A 29 9.56 -41.33 -11.02
N TRP A 30 10.20 -40.63 -10.07
CA TRP A 30 10.94 -41.29 -8.97
C TRP A 30 10.01 -42.07 -8.03
N SER A 31 8.84 -41.51 -7.69
CA SER A 31 7.83 -42.20 -6.89
C SER A 31 7.30 -43.46 -7.58
N PHE A 32 7.05 -43.38 -8.89
CA PHE A 32 6.64 -44.50 -9.70
C PHE A 32 7.74 -45.60 -9.71
N SER A 33 9.00 -45.23 -9.91
CA SER A 33 10.15 -46.15 -9.91
C SER A 33 10.28 -46.88 -8.56
N LEU A 34 10.12 -46.18 -7.44
CA LEU A 34 10.14 -46.78 -6.10
C LEU A 34 9.01 -47.80 -5.88
N LEU A 35 7.81 -47.50 -6.35
CA LEU A 35 6.67 -48.39 -6.26
C LEU A 35 6.91 -49.67 -7.12
N GLN A 36 7.48 -49.51 -8.31
CA GLN A 36 7.81 -50.64 -9.18
C GLN A 36 8.89 -51.51 -8.55
N GLN A 37 9.97 -50.91 -8.03
CA GLN A 37 11.02 -51.67 -7.31
C GLN A 37 10.48 -52.41 -6.11
N ASN A 38 9.59 -51.78 -5.32
CA ASN A 38 8.94 -52.43 -4.19
C ASN A 38 8.15 -53.67 -4.61
N LYS A 39 7.46 -53.60 -5.74
CA LYS A 39 6.69 -54.71 -6.31
C LYS A 39 7.63 -55.84 -6.75
N GLU A 40 8.64 -55.54 -7.56
CA GLU A 40 9.62 -56.56 -8.07
C GLU A 40 10.36 -57.30 -6.95
N ILE A 41 10.81 -56.55 -5.92
CA ILE A 41 11.47 -57.17 -4.75
C ILE A 41 10.56 -58.15 -4.04
N HIS A 42 9.28 -57.85 -3.89
CA HIS A 42 8.37 -58.75 -3.21
C HIS A 42 7.90 -59.92 -4.07
N GLU A 43 7.80 -59.76 -5.38
CA GLU A 43 7.59 -60.87 -6.33
C GLU A 43 8.77 -61.89 -6.29
N LEU A 44 10.01 -61.40 -6.36
CA LEU A 44 11.19 -62.25 -6.25
C LEU A 44 11.24 -63.01 -4.90
N LYS A 45 10.84 -62.35 -3.81
CA LYS A 45 10.74 -63.00 -2.50
C LYS A 45 9.66 -64.10 -2.46
N LYS A 46 8.53 -63.93 -3.15
CA LYS A 46 7.51 -64.96 -3.27
C LYS A 46 7.97 -66.16 -4.12
N GLU A 47 8.63 -65.91 -5.22
CA GLU A 47 9.17 -66.98 -6.09
C GLU A 47 10.22 -67.81 -5.38
N GLY A 48 10.99 -67.24 -4.44
CA GLY A 48 11.98 -67.95 -3.64
C GLY A 48 11.39 -68.87 -2.53
N LEU A 49 10.08 -68.84 -2.32
CA LEU A 49 9.44 -69.68 -1.31
C LEU A 49 9.14 -71.10 -1.83
N ASN A 50 9.37 -72.13 -0.98
CA ASN A 50 9.03 -73.48 -1.33
C ASN A 50 7.60 -73.82 -0.96
N PRO A 51 6.71 -74.10 -1.94
CA PRO A 51 5.26 -74.36 -1.68
C PRO A 51 4.99 -75.60 -0.79
N ALA A 52 5.98 -76.52 -0.65
CA ALA A 52 5.83 -77.73 0.17
C ALA A 52 6.08 -77.52 1.68
N GLN A 53 6.49 -76.32 2.10
CA GLN A 53 6.66 -75.97 3.52
C GLN A 53 5.36 -75.69 4.24
N MET A 54 5.22 -76.16 5.51
CA MET A 54 4.04 -76.03 6.33
C MET A 54 3.65 -74.57 6.63
N ASP A 55 4.65 -73.64 6.59
CA ASP A 55 4.52 -72.23 6.84
C ASP A 55 4.32 -71.33 5.59
N TYR A 56 4.21 -71.93 4.41
CA TYR A 56 4.16 -71.24 3.12
C TYR A 56 3.11 -70.12 3.08
N VAL A 57 1.86 -70.43 3.49
CA VAL A 57 0.74 -69.47 3.50
C VAL A 57 0.99 -68.30 4.46
N GLN A 58 1.66 -68.57 5.57
CA GLN A 58 1.96 -67.53 6.56
C GLN A 58 3.09 -66.62 6.08
N GLN A 59 4.11 -67.15 5.43
CA GLN A 59 5.20 -66.42 4.82
C GLN A 59 4.73 -65.54 3.64
N VAL A 60 3.82 -66.02 2.78
CA VAL A 60 3.21 -65.25 1.70
C VAL A 60 2.42 -64.08 2.26
N LYS A 61 1.59 -64.30 3.30
CA LYS A 61 0.85 -63.22 3.96
C LYS A 61 1.76 -62.13 4.56
N GLN A 62 2.88 -62.52 5.14
CA GLN A 62 3.87 -61.57 5.69
C GLN A 62 4.52 -60.75 4.60
N ILE A 63 4.89 -61.33 3.46
CA ILE A 63 5.45 -60.63 2.31
C ILE A 63 4.45 -59.64 1.73
N GLU A 64 3.19 -60.03 1.59
CA GLU A 64 2.11 -59.12 1.12
C GLU A 64 1.88 -57.95 2.07
N ALA A 65 1.88 -58.22 3.38
CA ALA A 65 1.76 -57.16 4.38
C ALA A 65 2.97 -56.19 4.35
N GLN A 66 4.20 -56.70 4.10
CA GLN A 66 5.38 -55.87 3.94
C GLN A 66 5.31 -55.03 2.65
N GLN A 67 4.87 -55.62 1.54
CA GLN A 67 4.68 -54.92 0.27
C GLN A 67 3.69 -53.74 0.43
N LEU A 68 2.54 -54.00 1.08
CA LEU A 68 1.50 -52.96 1.32
C LEU A 68 2.00 -51.83 2.21
N ARG A 69 2.75 -52.16 3.28
CA ARG A 69 3.41 -51.12 4.12
C ARG A 69 4.42 -50.29 3.31
N GLY A 70 5.18 -50.89 2.42
CA GLY A 70 6.08 -50.18 1.51
C GLY A 70 5.34 -49.21 0.60
N VAL A 71 4.20 -49.63 0.02
CA VAL A 71 3.36 -48.77 -0.81
C VAL A 71 2.84 -47.55 -0.01
N TYR A 72 2.26 -47.77 1.19
CA TYR A 72 1.80 -46.69 2.03
C TYR A 72 2.92 -45.71 2.41
N LYS A 73 4.12 -46.24 2.72
CA LYS A 73 5.27 -45.41 3.03
C LYS A 73 5.66 -44.51 1.84
N TYR A 74 5.86 -45.08 0.65
CA TYR A 74 6.32 -44.33 -0.53
C TYR A 74 5.25 -43.33 -1.03
N VAL A 75 3.98 -43.71 -0.99
CA VAL A 75 2.86 -42.80 -1.33
C VAL A 75 2.76 -41.65 -0.33
N GLY A 76 2.90 -41.97 0.98
CA GLY A 76 2.90 -40.97 2.01
C GLY A 76 4.05 -39.98 1.90
N GLU A 77 5.27 -40.47 1.73
CA GLU A 77 6.47 -39.61 1.52
C GLU A 77 6.35 -38.78 0.24
N GLY A 78 5.94 -39.38 -0.88
CA GLY A 78 5.72 -38.66 -2.13
C GLY A 78 4.67 -37.55 -2.02
N SER A 79 3.56 -37.84 -1.35
CA SER A 79 2.47 -36.84 -1.09
C SER A 79 2.95 -35.68 -0.21
N ALA A 80 3.74 -35.99 0.82
CA ALA A 80 4.31 -34.97 1.70
C ALA A 80 5.28 -34.05 0.95
N PHE A 81 6.14 -34.60 0.10
CA PHE A 81 7.06 -33.82 -0.74
C PHE A 81 6.30 -32.95 -1.75
N LEU A 82 5.26 -33.48 -2.40
CA LEU A 82 4.42 -32.71 -3.32
C LEU A 82 3.75 -31.53 -2.63
N LEU A 83 3.20 -31.77 -1.43
CA LEU A 83 2.58 -30.70 -0.61
C LEU A 83 3.60 -29.61 -0.25
N LEU A 84 4.78 -29.98 0.20
CA LEU A 84 5.86 -29.05 0.55
C LEU A 84 6.31 -28.22 -0.65
N ILE A 85 6.48 -28.84 -1.81
CA ILE A 85 6.85 -28.15 -3.06
C ILE A 85 5.74 -27.17 -3.47
N PHE A 86 4.47 -27.59 -3.39
CA PHE A 86 3.33 -26.76 -3.74
C PHE A 86 3.24 -25.51 -2.83
N VAL A 87 3.32 -25.70 -1.50
CA VAL A 87 3.32 -24.61 -0.53
C VAL A 87 4.49 -23.65 -0.79
N GLY A 88 5.71 -24.19 -0.97
CA GLY A 88 6.90 -23.39 -1.28
C GLY A 88 6.76 -22.61 -2.60
N ALA A 89 6.20 -23.24 -3.62
CA ALA A 89 5.95 -22.62 -4.92
C ALA A 89 4.98 -21.44 -4.81
N VAL A 90 3.85 -21.63 -4.12
CA VAL A 90 2.87 -20.56 -3.88
C VAL A 90 3.49 -19.41 -3.09
N PHE A 91 4.28 -19.73 -2.06
CA PHE A 91 4.96 -18.73 -1.24
C PHE A 91 5.95 -17.88 -2.06
N ILE A 92 6.83 -18.53 -2.83
CA ILE A 92 7.81 -17.85 -3.68
C ILE A 92 7.11 -16.99 -4.74
N TYR A 93 6.11 -17.53 -5.44
CA TYR A 93 5.35 -16.79 -6.44
C TYR A 93 4.72 -15.51 -5.87
N ARG A 94 4.06 -15.63 -4.70
CA ARG A 94 3.45 -14.47 -4.00
C ARG A 94 4.50 -13.46 -3.56
N SER A 95 5.63 -13.92 -3.04
CA SER A 95 6.74 -13.07 -2.58
C SER A 95 7.34 -12.28 -3.74
N VAL A 96 7.68 -12.94 -4.84
CA VAL A 96 8.23 -12.29 -6.04
C VAL A 96 7.24 -11.27 -6.61
N ARG A 97 5.97 -11.63 -6.74
CA ARG A 97 4.93 -10.73 -7.24
C ARG A 97 4.77 -9.49 -6.35
N ARG A 98 4.80 -9.68 -5.02
CA ARG A 98 4.74 -8.58 -4.06
C ARG A 98 5.95 -7.64 -4.20
N GLN A 99 7.15 -8.20 -4.30
CA GLN A 99 8.38 -7.42 -4.46
C GLN A 99 8.38 -6.62 -5.76
N PHE A 100 7.88 -7.22 -6.85
CA PHE A 100 7.77 -6.55 -8.14
C PHE A 100 6.78 -5.38 -8.12
N ASN A 101 5.62 -5.56 -7.48
CA ASN A 101 4.63 -4.49 -7.32
C ASN A 101 5.20 -3.32 -6.48
N LEU A 102 5.93 -3.62 -5.41
CA LEU A 102 6.62 -2.61 -4.61
C LEU A 102 7.66 -1.84 -5.44
N GLN A 103 8.47 -2.53 -6.22
CA GLN A 103 9.48 -1.90 -7.08
C GLN A 103 8.82 -0.99 -8.12
N GLN A 104 7.72 -1.43 -8.73
CA GLN A 104 6.97 -0.62 -9.69
C GLN A 104 6.34 0.61 -9.05
N GLN A 105 5.76 0.48 -7.85
CA GLN A 105 5.24 1.61 -7.08
C GLN A 105 6.35 2.61 -6.75
N GLN A 106 7.53 2.13 -6.36
CA GLN A 106 8.68 2.98 -6.07
C GLN A 106 9.20 3.72 -7.32
N GLN A 107 9.24 3.06 -8.49
CA GLN A 107 9.60 3.72 -9.74
C GLN A 107 8.59 4.80 -10.15
N ASN A 108 7.30 4.48 -10.06
CA ASN A 108 6.23 5.43 -10.35
C ASN A 108 6.28 6.64 -9.41
N PHE A 109 6.62 6.41 -8.13
CA PHE A 109 6.82 7.47 -7.15
C PHE A 109 7.96 8.40 -7.53
N VAL A 110 9.14 7.86 -7.89
CA VAL A 110 10.28 8.69 -8.31
C VAL A 110 9.93 9.54 -9.52
N MET A 111 9.22 8.97 -10.50
CA MET A 111 8.74 9.71 -11.67
C MET A 111 7.74 10.80 -11.27
N ALA A 112 6.78 10.48 -10.43
CA ALA A 112 5.77 11.43 -9.96
C ALA A 112 6.40 12.59 -9.17
N ILE A 113 7.31 12.30 -8.23
CA ILE A 113 8.04 13.34 -7.48
C ILE A 113 8.82 14.24 -8.43
N THR A 114 9.59 13.64 -9.35
CA THR A 114 10.38 14.42 -10.30
C THR A 114 9.49 15.38 -11.09
N HIS A 115 8.32 14.93 -11.51
CA HIS A 115 7.36 15.77 -12.24
C HIS A 115 6.74 16.85 -11.34
N GLU A 116 6.33 16.48 -10.11
CA GLU A 116 5.75 17.41 -9.13
C GLU A 116 6.75 18.47 -8.64
N LEU A 117 8.04 18.16 -8.60
CA LEU A 117 9.10 19.14 -8.31
C LEU A 117 9.43 20.04 -9.51
N LYS A 118 9.45 19.48 -10.72
CA LYS A 118 9.84 20.21 -11.93
C LYS A 118 8.87 21.34 -12.27
N THR A 119 7.57 21.11 -12.10
CA THR A 119 6.52 22.08 -12.45
C THR A 119 6.63 23.38 -11.64
N PRO A 120 6.63 23.39 -10.30
CA PRO A 120 6.75 24.62 -9.51
C PRO A 120 8.10 25.32 -9.72
N ILE A 121 9.19 24.56 -9.91
CA ILE A 121 10.49 25.14 -10.24
C ILE A 121 10.43 25.86 -11.58
N ALA A 122 9.83 25.25 -12.60
CA ALA A 122 9.71 25.87 -13.92
C ALA A 122 8.84 27.14 -13.91
N VAL A 123 7.72 27.12 -13.17
CA VAL A 123 6.83 28.29 -13.01
C VAL A 123 7.55 29.41 -12.25
N SER A 124 8.19 29.11 -11.12
CA SER A 124 8.96 30.09 -10.34
C SER A 124 10.08 30.72 -11.18
N ARG A 125 10.81 29.89 -11.91
CA ARG A 125 11.88 30.36 -12.82
C ARG A 125 11.31 31.27 -13.91
N LEU A 126 10.23 30.87 -14.58
CA LEU A 126 9.58 31.67 -15.63
C LEU A 126 9.10 33.02 -15.09
N ASN A 127 8.49 33.06 -13.92
CA ASN A 127 8.06 34.31 -13.28
C ASN A 127 9.24 35.22 -12.98
N LEU A 128 10.33 34.68 -12.43
CA LEU A 128 11.55 35.43 -12.13
C LEU A 128 12.23 35.94 -13.40
N GLU A 129 12.39 35.13 -14.45
CA GLU A 129 12.94 35.53 -15.75
C GLU A 129 12.07 36.60 -16.40
N THR A 130 10.74 36.52 -16.27
CA THR A 130 9.80 37.53 -16.78
C THR A 130 9.98 38.88 -16.06
N MET A 131 10.09 38.87 -14.74
CA MET A 131 10.33 40.06 -13.94
C MET A 131 11.70 40.67 -14.19
N GLN A 132 12.71 39.88 -14.52
CA GLN A 132 14.05 40.35 -14.84
C GLN A 132 14.14 40.97 -16.25
N LYS A 133 13.42 40.38 -17.21
CA LYS A 133 13.53 40.75 -18.63
C LYS A 133 12.65 41.96 -19.02
N TYR A 134 11.50 42.11 -18.33
CA TYR A 134 10.50 43.10 -18.70
C TYR A 134 10.29 44.13 -17.58
N ASN A 135 10.15 45.41 -17.95
CA ASN A 135 9.73 46.43 -17.02
C ASN A 135 8.20 46.35 -16.83
N LEU A 136 7.76 45.65 -15.78
CA LEU A 136 6.34 45.36 -15.50
C LEU A 136 5.75 46.46 -14.62
N GLU A 137 4.44 46.70 -14.80
CA GLU A 137 3.65 47.48 -13.86
C GLU A 137 3.68 46.84 -12.47
N GLU A 138 3.68 47.65 -11.41
CA GLU A 138 3.84 47.20 -10.03
C GLU A 138 2.82 46.14 -9.64
N GLU A 139 1.57 46.28 -10.10
CA GLU A 139 0.51 45.30 -9.91
C GLU A 139 0.84 43.92 -10.50
N LYS A 140 1.37 43.88 -11.72
CA LYS A 140 1.77 42.64 -12.39
C LYS A 140 2.97 42.01 -11.70
N ARG A 141 3.95 42.84 -11.34
CA ARG A 141 5.14 42.41 -10.59
C ARG A 141 4.75 41.74 -9.26
N LYS A 142 3.85 42.38 -8.49
CA LYS A 142 3.35 41.86 -7.23
C LYS A 142 2.62 40.53 -7.38
N LYS A 143 1.82 40.36 -8.43
CA LYS A 143 1.15 39.09 -8.76
C LYS A 143 2.14 37.96 -9.06
N LEU A 144 3.17 38.23 -9.85
CA LEU A 144 4.21 37.24 -10.17
C LEU A 144 5.03 36.84 -8.94
N LEU A 145 5.36 37.81 -8.06
CA LEU A 145 6.02 37.54 -6.79
C LEU A 145 5.16 36.65 -5.88
N GLN A 146 3.88 36.96 -5.76
CA GLN A 146 2.95 36.13 -4.97
C GLN A 146 2.83 34.72 -5.53
N ALA A 147 2.69 34.57 -6.85
CA ALA A 147 2.65 33.26 -7.50
C ALA A 147 3.94 32.47 -7.28
N THR A 148 5.10 33.13 -7.35
CA THR A 148 6.40 32.49 -7.10
C THR A 148 6.52 32.03 -5.64
N LEU A 149 6.07 32.86 -4.68
CA LEU A 149 6.06 32.49 -3.27
C LEU A 149 5.15 31.28 -3.01
N GLN A 150 3.96 31.25 -3.62
CA GLN A 150 3.04 30.12 -3.50
C GLN A 150 3.65 28.81 -4.03
N GLU A 151 4.33 28.86 -5.18
CA GLU A 151 4.99 27.66 -5.72
C GLU A 151 6.18 27.21 -4.85
N THR A 152 6.89 28.13 -4.21
CA THR A 152 7.97 27.82 -3.27
C THR A 152 7.42 27.16 -1.99
N LEU A 153 6.31 27.64 -1.43
CA LEU A 153 5.63 27.04 -0.27
C LEU A 153 5.08 25.65 -0.62
N ARG A 154 4.62 25.46 -1.85
CA ARG A 154 4.20 24.14 -2.34
C ARG A 154 5.36 23.15 -2.40
N LEU A 155 6.54 23.59 -2.88
CA LEU A 155 7.76 22.78 -2.88
C LEU A 155 8.17 22.38 -1.47
N ASP A 156 8.15 23.31 -0.51
CA ASP A 156 8.49 23.05 0.87
C ASP A 156 7.55 21.98 1.48
N THR A 157 6.25 22.11 1.26
CA THR A 157 5.26 21.12 1.70
C THR A 157 5.54 19.73 1.08
N LEU A 158 5.92 19.67 -0.19
CA LEU A 158 6.23 18.40 -0.86
C LEU A 158 7.49 17.75 -0.29
N ILE A 159 8.55 18.52 -0.05
CA ILE A 159 9.81 18.05 0.55
C ILE A 159 9.54 17.54 1.98
N ASN A 160 8.80 18.29 2.78
CA ASN A 160 8.45 17.89 4.13
C ASN A 160 7.63 16.58 4.17
N ASN A 161 6.70 16.41 3.26
CA ASN A 161 5.96 15.14 3.10
C ASN A 161 6.88 13.95 2.79
N ILE A 162 7.88 14.15 1.93
CA ILE A 162 8.87 13.11 1.58
C ILE A 162 9.73 12.76 2.81
N LEU A 163 10.25 13.76 3.51
CA LEU A 163 11.09 13.58 4.70
C LEU A 163 10.34 12.87 5.81
N ILE A 164 9.14 13.32 6.14
CA ILE A 164 8.30 12.70 7.18
C ILE A 164 7.93 11.28 6.80
N SER A 165 7.56 11.03 5.52
CA SER A 165 7.30 9.67 5.05
C SER A 165 8.51 8.73 5.23
N SER A 166 9.74 9.24 5.02
CA SER A 166 10.98 8.48 5.20
C SER A 166 11.30 8.23 6.68
N GLN A 167 11.13 9.25 7.52
CA GLN A 167 11.40 9.16 8.96
C GLN A 167 10.44 8.22 9.68
N LEU A 168 9.15 8.24 9.32
CA LEU A 168 8.12 7.35 9.87
C LEU A 168 8.36 5.86 9.50
N GLU A 169 9.09 5.56 8.42
CA GLU A 169 9.45 4.17 8.08
C GLU A 169 10.61 3.64 8.91
N GLY A 170 11.57 4.51 9.24
CA GLY A 170 12.78 4.12 9.97
C GLY A 170 12.61 4.06 11.50
N ASN A 171 11.41 4.31 12.05
CA ASN A 171 11.20 4.56 13.49
C ASN A 171 12.19 5.63 14.06
N ALA A 172 12.68 6.50 13.16
CA ALA A 172 13.69 7.50 13.50
C ALA A 172 13.07 8.81 14.04
N TYR A 173 11.75 8.94 13.96
CA TYR A 173 11.03 10.12 14.45
C TYR A 173 10.61 9.89 15.90
N SER A 174 11.16 10.70 16.82
CA SER A 174 10.69 10.75 18.21
C SER A 174 9.49 11.70 18.26
N ILE A 175 8.29 11.15 18.43
CA ILE A 175 7.06 11.92 18.51
C ILE A 175 6.98 12.53 19.91
N SER A 176 6.96 13.87 20.00
CA SER A 176 6.62 14.57 21.22
C SER A 176 5.11 14.55 21.39
N LYS A 177 4.62 13.88 22.43
CA LYS A 177 3.19 13.85 22.74
C LYS A 177 2.93 14.79 23.91
N ASP A 178 2.42 15.97 23.57
CA ASP A 178 2.02 16.98 24.53
C ASP A 178 0.49 17.08 24.55
N GLU A 179 -0.07 17.44 25.69
CA GLU A 179 -1.51 17.80 25.77
C GLU A 179 -1.74 19.08 24.97
N LEU A 180 -2.70 19.05 24.05
CA LEU A 180 -3.03 20.19 23.20
C LEU A 180 -4.55 20.36 23.04
N ASP A 181 -5.00 21.61 22.89
CA ASP A 181 -6.35 21.91 22.45
C ASP A 181 -6.48 21.63 20.96
N PHE A 182 -7.06 20.47 20.66
CA PHE A 182 -7.24 20.02 19.27
C PHE A 182 -8.29 20.88 18.53
N SER A 183 -9.26 21.46 19.27
CA SER A 183 -10.24 22.36 18.68
C SER A 183 -9.60 23.64 18.15
N GLU A 184 -8.71 24.27 18.91
CA GLU A 184 -7.96 25.45 18.47
C GLU A 184 -7.02 25.10 17.30
N LEU A 185 -6.33 23.98 17.37
CA LEU A 185 -5.45 23.53 16.28
C LEU A 185 -6.23 23.35 14.97
N VAL A 186 -7.41 22.72 15.02
CA VAL A 186 -8.26 22.52 13.84
C VAL A 186 -8.75 23.86 13.28
N LYS A 187 -9.19 24.79 14.14
CA LYS A 187 -9.58 26.15 13.74
C LYS A 187 -8.45 26.90 13.03
N ASP A 188 -7.26 26.84 13.59
CA ASP A 188 -6.06 27.47 13.00
C ASP A 188 -5.74 26.92 11.61
N VAL A 189 -5.79 25.61 11.43
CA VAL A 189 -5.53 24.96 10.14
C VAL A 189 -6.61 25.35 9.12
N VAL A 190 -7.89 25.36 9.51
CA VAL A 190 -8.99 25.77 8.64
C VAL A 190 -8.83 27.24 8.22
N LYS A 191 -8.50 28.14 9.14
CA LYS A 191 -8.25 29.56 8.87
C LYS A 191 -7.08 29.76 7.91
N GLY A 192 -5.97 29.04 8.12
CA GLY A 192 -4.82 29.07 7.23
C GLY A 192 -5.15 28.54 5.83
N PHE A 193 -5.97 27.50 5.75
CA PHE A 193 -6.45 26.95 4.48
C PHE A 193 -7.37 27.92 3.73
N GLN A 194 -8.34 28.55 4.41
CA GLN A 194 -9.23 29.57 3.84
C GLN A 194 -8.46 30.79 3.32
N SER A 195 -7.41 31.22 4.04
CA SER A 195 -6.54 32.32 3.58
C SER A 195 -5.77 31.98 2.30
N ARG A 196 -5.42 30.70 2.12
CA ARG A 196 -4.73 30.21 0.91
C ARG A 196 -5.70 30.02 -0.27
N TYR A 197 -6.93 29.59 0.01
CA TYR A 197 -7.98 29.30 -0.97
C TYR A 197 -9.26 30.09 -0.65
N PRO A 198 -9.26 31.42 -0.85
CA PRO A 198 -10.38 32.29 -0.45
C PRO A 198 -11.70 31.95 -1.16
N ASP A 199 -11.62 31.46 -2.39
CA ASP A 199 -12.79 31.06 -3.19
C ASP A 199 -13.34 29.67 -2.82
N ARG A 200 -12.68 28.96 -1.87
CA ARG A 200 -13.10 27.61 -1.48
C ARG A 200 -14.00 27.64 -0.27
N MET A 201 -15.23 27.21 -0.44
CA MET A 201 -16.19 27.14 0.69
C MET A 201 -15.84 25.97 1.62
N ILE A 202 -15.61 26.28 2.90
CA ILE A 202 -15.44 25.27 3.97
C ILE A 202 -16.55 25.50 5.01
N VAL A 203 -17.25 24.42 5.33
CA VAL A 203 -18.22 24.37 6.43
C VAL A 203 -17.55 23.62 7.59
N ALA A 204 -17.18 24.34 8.64
CA ALA A 204 -16.51 23.79 9.81
C ALA A 204 -17.47 23.70 10.99
N ASP A 205 -17.66 22.51 11.55
CA ASP A 205 -18.42 22.21 12.76
C ASP A 205 -17.45 21.60 13.79
N ILE A 206 -16.97 22.44 14.70
CA ILE A 206 -15.88 22.09 15.61
C ILE A 206 -16.41 22.20 17.05
N SER A 207 -16.51 21.05 17.73
CA SER A 207 -16.81 21.03 19.17
C SER A 207 -15.70 21.75 19.94
N ALA A 208 -16.07 22.51 20.96
CA ALA A 208 -15.13 23.20 21.83
C ALA A 208 -14.44 22.22 22.81
N GLU A 209 -13.28 22.60 23.31
CA GLU A 209 -12.57 21.91 24.40
C GLU A 209 -12.28 20.41 24.11
N VAL A 210 -11.91 20.12 22.87
CA VAL A 210 -11.45 18.78 22.52
C VAL A 210 -9.94 18.70 22.74
N GLU A 211 -9.54 18.15 23.86
CA GLU A 211 -8.12 17.91 24.19
C GLU A 211 -7.64 16.59 23.61
N LEU A 212 -6.42 16.57 23.10
CA LEU A 212 -5.74 15.40 22.53
C LEU A 212 -4.28 15.42 22.92
N GLU A 213 -3.74 14.27 23.30
CA GLU A 213 -2.31 14.07 23.48
C GLU A 213 -1.65 13.76 22.13
N GLY A 214 -0.75 14.63 21.68
CA GLY A 214 -0.13 14.46 20.37
C GLY A 214 0.87 15.51 19.96
N ASP A 215 1.51 15.29 18.83
CA ASP A 215 2.45 16.23 18.21
C ASP A 215 1.69 17.24 17.34
N THR A 216 1.74 18.52 17.75
CA THR A 216 1.05 19.62 17.07
C THR A 216 1.42 19.72 15.58
N MET A 217 2.71 19.53 15.26
CA MET A 217 3.19 19.66 13.86
C MET A 217 2.68 18.53 13.00
N LEU A 218 2.71 17.30 13.52
CA LEU A 218 2.23 16.11 12.81
C LEU A 218 0.70 16.11 12.63
N LEU A 219 -0.04 16.57 13.64
CA LEU A 219 -1.49 16.71 13.55
C LEU A 219 -1.90 17.82 12.56
N LYS A 220 -1.18 18.95 12.52
CA LYS A 220 -1.34 19.98 11.48
C LYS A 220 -1.09 19.41 10.08
N LEU A 221 -0.06 18.58 9.92
CA LEU A 221 0.25 17.93 8.66
C LEU A 221 -0.85 16.96 8.21
N LEU A 222 -1.39 16.16 9.14
CA LEU A 222 -2.51 15.25 8.88
C LEU A 222 -3.73 16.02 8.35
N LEU A 223 -4.13 17.06 9.08
CA LEU A 223 -5.25 17.93 8.69
C LEU A 223 -5.04 18.59 7.33
N SER A 224 -3.87 19.17 7.11
CA SER A 224 -3.52 19.82 5.85
C SER A 224 -3.59 18.83 4.67
N ASN A 225 -3.07 17.61 4.83
CA ASN A 225 -3.15 16.58 3.78
C ASN A 225 -4.61 16.18 3.47
N LEU A 226 -5.49 16.09 4.47
CA LEU A 226 -6.90 15.77 4.25
C LEU A 226 -7.63 16.92 3.53
N LEU A 227 -7.42 18.16 3.95
CA LEU A 227 -8.03 19.34 3.32
C LEU A 227 -7.52 19.55 1.88
N GLU A 228 -6.22 19.38 1.64
CA GLU A 228 -5.64 19.47 0.29
C GLU A 228 -6.19 18.36 -0.63
N ASN A 229 -6.40 17.16 -0.12
CA ASN A 229 -7.07 16.10 -0.87
C ASN A 229 -8.51 16.47 -1.21
N ALA A 230 -9.30 16.93 -0.25
CA ALA A 230 -10.66 17.36 -0.48
C ALA A 230 -10.73 18.52 -1.52
N ASN A 231 -9.81 19.48 -1.42
CA ASN A 231 -9.72 20.59 -2.36
C ASN A 231 -9.37 20.14 -3.79
N LYS A 232 -8.53 19.14 -3.89
CA LYS A 232 -7.99 18.65 -5.17
C LYS A 232 -9.00 17.79 -5.94
N TYR A 233 -9.78 16.96 -5.23
CA TYR A 233 -10.66 15.97 -5.84
C TYR A 233 -12.13 16.39 -5.90
N SER A 234 -12.51 17.47 -5.23
CA SER A 234 -13.87 18.03 -5.27
C SER A 234 -13.95 19.20 -6.24
N PRO A 235 -15.06 19.35 -6.99
CA PRO A 235 -15.32 20.53 -7.81
C PRO A 235 -15.21 21.82 -7.00
N LYS A 236 -14.76 22.91 -7.62
CA LYS A 236 -14.48 24.17 -6.91
C LYS A 236 -15.74 24.81 -6.31
N GLU A 237 -16.88 24.58 -6.93
CA GLU A 237 -18.19 25.12 -6.54
C GLU A 237 -18.81 24.39 -5.34
N LYS A 238 -18.26 23.21 -5.00
CA LYS A 238 -18.75 22.39 -3.91
C LYS A 238 -18.03 22.68 -2.61
N SER A 239 -18.74 22.57 -1.49
CA SER A 239 -18.16 22.79 -0.17
C SER A 239 -17.34 21.58 0.33
N ILE A 240 -16.34 21.89 1.15
CA ILE A 240 -15.66 20.90 1.98
C ILE A 240 -16.26 21.01 3.38
N VAL A 241 -16.68 19.88 3.95
CA VAL A 241 -17.21 19.83 5.32
C VAL A 241 -16.16 19.26 6.24
N LEU A 242 -15.85 19.97 7.32
CA LEU A 242 -14.96 19.50 8.38
C LEU A 242 -15.73 19.44 9.69
N ARG A 243 -15.70 18.31 10.39
CA ARG A 243 -16.33 18.14 11.69
C ARG A 243 -15.34 17.58 12.69
N LEU A 244 -15.41 18.10 13.92
CA LEU A 244 -14.66 17.60 15.07
C LEU A 244 -15.62 17.41 16.25
N TRP A 245 -15.69 16.19 16.80
CA TRP A 245 -16.54 15.89 17.95
C TRP A 245 -15.98 14.76 18.82
N LYS A 246 -16.48 14.64 20.05
CA LYS A 246 -16.20 13.49 20.94
C LYS A 246 -17.41 12.57 20.96
N GLU A 247 -17.19 11.28 20.84
CA GLU A 247 -18.24 10.27 20.90
C GLU A 247 -17.70 8.94 21.46
N ALA A 248 -18.37 8.38 22.47
CA ALA A 248 -18.06 7.07 23.05
C ALA A 248 -16.57 6.86 23.39
N GLY A 249 -15.91 7.83 24.02
CA GLY A 249 -14.49 7.77 24.41
C GLY A 249 -13.53 7.88 23.23
N LYS A 250 -13.96 8.46 22.12
CA LYS A 250 -13.14 8.73 20.94
C LYS A 250 -13.26 10.18 20.51
N ILE A 251 -12.20 10.71 19.98
CA ILE A 251 -12.20 11.98 19.26
C ILE A 251 -12.28 11.62 17.78
N LEU A 252 -13.25 12.24 17.10
CA LEU A 252 -13.57 12.00 15.70
C LEU A 252 -13.36 13.27 14.90
N LEU A 253 -12.52 13.21 13.88
CA LEU A 253 -12.29 14.27 12.91
C LEU A 253 -12.74 13.77 11.55
N GLU A 254 -13.74 14.41 10.96
CA GLU A 254 -14.26 14.11 9.62
C GLU A 254 -13.89 15.22 8.64
N VAL A 255 -13.34 14.87 7.48
CA VAL A 255 -13.24 15.75 6.32
C VAL A 255 -14.02 15.09 5.18
N ALA A 256 -15.07 15.74 4.73
CA ALA A 256 -15.95 15.26 3.67
C ALA A 256 -15.85 16.16 2.44
N ASP A 257 -15.74 15.53 1.27
CA ASP A 257 -15.75 16.17 -0.04
C ASP A 257 -16.91 15.68 -0.91
N GLU A 258 -17.27 16.44 -1.92
CA GLU A 258 -18.26 16.08 -2.95
C GLU A 258 -17.57 15.78 -4.29
N GLY A 259 -16.44 15.05 -4.25
CA GLY A 259 -15.67 14.66 -5.43
C GLY A 259 -16.18 13.41 -6.13
N CYS A 260 -15.30 12.77 -6.90
CA CYS A 260 -15.61 11.53 -7.63
C CYS A 260 -15.77 10.29 -6.72
N GLY A 261 -15.42 10.39 -5.44
CA GLY A 261 -15.42 9.25 -4.52
C GLY A 261 -14.26 8.27 -4.76
N ILE A 262 -14.24 7.19 -3.97
CA ILE A 262 -13.22 6.14 -4.06
C ILE A 262 -13.93 4.79 -4.14
N PRO A 263 -13.66 3.97 -5.19
CA PRO A 263 -14.22 2.63 -5.32
C PRO A 263 -13.96 1.76 -4.08
N SER A 264 -14.93 0.93 -3.71
CA SER A 264 -14.86 0.14 -2.47
C SER A 264 -13.64 -0.77 -2.39
N GLU A 265 -13.22 -1.36 -3.52
CA GLU A 265 -12.02 -2.19 -3.64
C GLU A 265 -10.72 -1.42 -3.44
N GLU A 266 -10.73 -0.11 -3.69
CA GLU A 266 -9.55 0.75 -3.59
C GLU A 266 -9.41 1.46 -2.23
N LYS A 267 -10.47 1.51 -1.40
CA LYS A 267 -10.47 2.21 -0.10
C LYS A 267 -9.35 1.78 0.86
N LYS A 268 -8.92 0.51 0.78
CA LYS A 268 -7.76 0.03 1.57
C LYS A 268 -6.43 0.38 0.90
N ALA A 269 -6.40 0.34 -0.43
CA ALA A 269 -5.18 0.55 -1.21
C ALA A 269 -4.73 2.02 -1.24
N VAL A 270 -5.64 2.99 -1.16
CA VAL A 270 -5.31 4.43 -1.18
C VAL A 270 -4.45 4.88 0.01
N PHE A 271 -4.38 4.10 1.07
CA PHE A 271 -3.48 4.32 2.20
C PHE A 271 -2.11 3.68 2.03
N GLN A 272 -1.87 2.94 0.95
CA GLN A 272 -0.55 2.40 0.67
C GLN A 272 0.36 3.49 0.11
N LYS A 273 1.63 3.42 0.47
CA LYS A 273 2.65 4.36 0.00
C LYS A 273 2.72 4.35 -1.53
N PHE A 274 2.70 5.53 -2.14
CA PHE A 274 2.77 5.75 -3.59
C PHE A 274 1.55 5.27 -4.39
N TYR A 275 0.51 4.81 -3.70
CA TYR A 275 -0.70 4.36 -4.37
C TYR A 275 -1.55 5.54 -4.86
N ARG A 276 -2.10 5.39 -6.04
CA ARG A 276 -3.00 6.39 -6.67
C ARG A 276 -4.08 5.64 -7.45
N VAL A 277 -5.33 6.10 -7.30
CA VAL A 277 -6.49 5.55 -8.03
C VAL A 277 -6.35 5.77 -9.53
N GLY A 278 -6.71 4.77 -10.35
CA GLY A 278 -6.73 4.84 -11.81
C GLY A 278 -5.37 4.64 -12.49
N ASN A 279 -5.37 4.68 -13.84
CA ASN A 279 -4.20 4.38 -14.66
C ASN A 279 -3.37 5.65 -14.90
N GLU A 280 -2.05 5.55 -14.92
CA GLU A 280 -1.11 6.68 -15.08
C GLU A 280 -1.34 7.51 -16.36
N GLN A 281 -1.83 6.86 -17.42
CA GLN A 281 -2.07 7.49 -18.71
C GLN A 281 -3.37 8.31 -18.79
N THR A 282 -4.32 8.12 -17.87
CA THR A 282 -5.64 8.77 -17.88
C THR A 282 -5.82 9.76 -16.73
N ARG A 283 -4.81 9.93 -15.88
CA ARG A 283 -4.88 10.79 -14.69
C ARG A 283 -4.76 12.27 -15.05
N THR A 284 -5.76 13.05 -14.69
CA THR A 284 -5.79 14.52 -14.84
C THR A 284 -5.25 15.25 -13.61
N THR A 285 -5.20 14.59 -12.44
CA THR A 285 -4.79 15.21 -11.18
C THR A 285 -3.34 14.85 -10.79
N GLN A 286 -2.53 15.86 -10.45
CA GLN A 286 -1.15 15.73 -9.98
C GLN A 286 -1.10 15.21 -8.53
N GLY A 287 -0.01 14.51 -8.12
CA GLY A 287 0.20 14.09 -6.74
C GLY A 287 1.13 12.90 -6.58
N THR A 288 1.77 12.80 -5.42
CA THR A 288 2.81 11.80 -5.10
C THR A 288 2.27 10.47 -4.58
N GLY A 289 1.02 10.41 -4.14
CA GLY A 289 0.47 9.25 -3.43
C GLY A 289 1.02 9.08 -2.00
N LEU A 290 1.55 10.15 -1.40
CA LEU A 290 2.06 10.13 -0.02
C LEU A 290 1.04 10.64 1.01
N GLY A 291 0.16 11.58 0.65
CA GLY A 291 -0.68 12.30 1.62
C GLY A 291 -1.52 11.36 2.50
N LEU A 292 -2.32 10.48 1.91
CA LEU A 292 -3.16 9.53 2.66
C LEU A 292 -2.34 8.47 3.41
N TYR A 293 -1.21 8.03 2.87
CA TYR A 293 -0.28 7.15 3.59
C TYR A 293 0.24 7.83 4.86
N ILE A 294 0.66 9.09 4.76
CA ILE A 294 1.11 9.89 5.91
C ILE A 294 -0.04 10.03 6.90
N CYS A 295 -1.26 10.40 6.46
CA CYS A 295 -2.42 10.49 7.35
C CYS A 295 -2.66 9.18 8.13
N LYS A 296 -2.59 8.02 7.47
CA LYS A 296 -2.77 6.71 8.11
C LYS A 296 -1.67 6.42 9.15
N ARG A 297 -0.43 6.74 8.83
CA ARG A 297 0.71 6.57 9.77
C ARG A 297 0.57 7.50 10.96
N LEU A 298 0.30 8.79 10.73
CA LEU A 298 0.13 9.78 11.80
C LEU A 298 -1.06 9.47 12.71
N ALA A 299 -2.19 9.02 12.16
CA ALA A 299 -3.31 8.57 12.97
C ALA A 299 -2.90 7.42 13.92
N LYS A 300 -2.16 6.42 13.40
CA LYS A 300 -1.67 5.30 14.20
C LYS A 300 -0.67 5.72 15.28
N GLU A 301 0.25 6.61 14.97
CA GLU A 301 1.23 7.13 15.93
C GLU A 301 0.56 7.92 17.08
N HIS A 302 -0.65 8.44 16.85
CA HIS A 302 -1.49 9.11 17.84
C HIS A 302 -2.59 8.20 18.42
N ASN A 303 -2.35 6.89 18.49
CA ASN A 303 -3.30 5.90 19.02
C ASN A 303 -4.68 5.96 18.34
N GLY A 304 -4.68 6.13 17.02
CA GLY A 304 -5.90 6.26 16.24
C GLY A 304 -5.90 5.42 14.97
N ASP A 305 -6.92 5.60 14.17
CA ASP A 305 -7.01 5.05 12.81
C ASP A 305 -7.78 6.01 11.89
N ILE A 306 -7.67 5.78 10.58
CA ILE A 306 -8.40 6.54 9.57
C ILE A 306 -9.24 5.60 8.71
N LEU A 307 -10.50 5.98 8.49
CA LEU A 307 -11.50 5.26 7.72
C LEU A 307 -11.99 6.12 6.55
N ILE A 308 -12.44 5.45 5.48
CA ILE A 308 -13.10 6.12 4.35
C ILE A 308 -14.52 5.59 4.23
N LYS A 309 -15.48 6.52 4.20
CA LYS A 309 -16.89 6.25 3.87
C LYS A 309 -17.28 7.03 2.62
N ASP A 310 -18.31 6.55 1.93
CA ASP A 310 -18.90 7.29 0.82
C ASP A 310 -19.67 8.49 1.33
N ASN A 311 -19.56 9.62 0.63
CA ASN A 311 -20.38 10.79 0.88
C ASN A 311 -21.62 10.78 -0.03
N GLN A 312 -22.67 11.50 0.35
CA GLN A 312 -23.89 11.66 -0.44
C GLN A 312 -24.01 13.12 -0.90
N PRO A 313 -24.43 13.38 -2.16
CA PRO A 313 -24.81 12.40 -3.20
C PRO A 313 -23.60 11.70 -3.84
N THR A 314 -22.40 12.26 -3.78
CA THR A 314 -21.12 11.73 -4.29
C THR A 314 -19.98 12.22 -3.41
N GLY A 315 -18.81 11.58 -3.52
CA GLY A 315 -17.59 12.01 -2.82
C GLY A 315 -17.13 11.04 -1.74
N SER A 316 -16.20 11.51 -0.91
CA SER A 316 -15.59 10.72 0.15
C SER A 316 -15.64 11.44 1.50
N LYS A 317 -15.76 10.65 2.57
CA LYS A 317 -15.60 11.09 3.96
C LYS A 317 -14.39 10.39 4.55
N PHE A 318 -13.38 11.16 4.90
CA PHE A 318 -12.23 10.69 5.65
C PHE A 318 -12.48 10.94 7.14
N ILE A 319 -12.53 9.87 7.93
CA ILE A 319 -12.83 9.93 9.36
C ILE A 319 -11.59 9.43 10.10
N VAL A 320 -10.92 10.32 10.81
CA VAL A 320 -9.83 9.99 11.73
C VAL A 320 -10.43 9.80 13.11
N GLN A 321 -10.08 8.70 13.76
CA GLN A 321 -10.52 8.35 15.10
C GLN A 321 -9.31 8.27 16.00
N PHE A 322 -9.27 9.05 17.08
CA PHE A 322 -8.27 8.93 18.14
C PHE A 322 -8.93 8.31 19.37
N TYR A 323 -8.27 7.33 19.97
CA TYR A 323 -8.75 6.70 21.17
C TYR A 323 -8.18 7.47 22.37
N THR A 324 -9.07 8.01 23.22
CA THR A 324 -8.66 8.59 24.51
C THR A 324 -8.40 7.47 25.50
N PRO A 325 -7.36 7.58 26.34
CA PRO A 325 -7.05 6.58 27.38
C PRO A 325 -8.20 6.37 28.37
#